data_f3c320f719de3408f2b063e4840ca9a6
#
_entry.id   f3c320f719de3408f2b063e4840ca9a6
#
_cell.length_a   1.000
_cell.length_b   1.000
_cell.length_c   1.000
_cell.angle_alpha   90.00
_cell.angle_beta   90.00
_cell.angle_gamma   90.00
#
_symmetry.space_group_name_H-M   'P 1'
#
loop_
_entity.id
_entity.type
_entity.pdbx_description
1 polymer ?
#
loop_
_entity_poly.entity_id
_entity_poly.type
_entity_poly.pdbx_seq_one_letter_code
_entity_poly.pdbx_strand_id
1 'polypeptide(L)'
;MIATMLAAALALAPTDAALAQADLQFAAARIAADHPGLAPGADPALAAQARQAASAAQAQARRIVDRAGYAQVMQAYVASFGDPHVAIELASPDTDTYTGAASASSTPPAPASAAQGAFERLTPAAWKLTLPTFYAGDPGFESTMAAIAAAADALRQHTPALLVLDLRGNGGGAAAPGDAVLAAIWGEQALPTLDRRRASASLWRVSDGVIENLQTRRTRIAARYPQELPGFDRLLDGLRAAQHKGEMLYRDPLPSAAAGTPPRGGPARIVAITDGACISACLDFMDRLLEGPGVEQVGQPTGADTLYTEVESVPLPSGRATLLLPMQRLEGRQRGAMQAYAPRVRLDDDAAVSAWLRREVAAVSPPAGTAP
;
A
#
# COMPACT_ATOMS: atom_id res chain seq x y z
N MET A 1 -69.36 -10.42 -3.36
CA MET A 1 -68.28 -9.48 -3.20
C MET A 1 -67.35 -10.05 -2.16
N ILE A 2 -66.26 -10.68 -2.60
CA ILE A 2 -65.26 -11.29 -1.72
C ILE A 2 -64.08 -10.30 -1.75
N ALA A 3 -63.83 -9.61 -0.61
CA ALA A 3 -62.69 -8.70 -0.45
C ALA A 3 -61.45 -9.53 -0.14
N THR A 4 -60.53 -9.59 -1.10
CA THR A 4 -59.21 -10.21 -0.93
C THR A 4 -58.32 -9.21 -0.19
N MET A 5 -58.04 -9.43 1.09
CA MET A 5 -57.03 -8.70 1.82
C MET A 5 -55.66 -9.15 1.40
N LEU A 6 -54.95 -8.29 0.68
CA LEU A 6 -53.51 -8.43 0.40
C LEU A 6 -52.78 -8.04 1.66
N ALA A 7 -52.27 -9.00 2.44
CA ALA A 7 -51.37 -8.76 3.54
C ALA A 7 -49.97 -8.42 2.93
N ALA A 8 -49.62 -7.15 2.93
CA ALA A 8 -48.25 -6.72 2.67
C ALA A 8 -47.37 -7.15 3.88
N ALA A 9 -46.56 -8.17 3.70
CA ALA A 9 -45.53 -8.53 4.68
C ALA A 9 -44.50 -7.38 4.69
N LEU A 10 -44.49 -6.57 5.74
CA LEU A 10 -43.40 -5.66 6.03
C LEU A 10 -42.15 -6.54 6.29
N ALA A 11 -41.24 -6.58 5.35
CA ALA A 11 -39.93 -7.17 5.60
C ALA A 11 -39.23 -6.36 6.67
N LEU A 12 -39.03 -6.95 7.84
CA LEU A 12 -38.21 -6.35 8.92
C LEU A 12 -36.81 -6.12 8.38
N ALA A 13 -36.25 -4.94 8.63
CA ALA A 13 -34.86 -4.66 8.29
C ALA A 13 -33.93 -5.71 8.93
N PRO A 14 -32.92 -6.20 8.22
CA PRO A 14 -32.01 -7.21 8.77
C PRO A 14 -31.30 -6.69 10.02
N THR A 15 -31.13 -7.56 11.00
CA THR A 15 -30.41 -7.23 12.24
C THR A 15 -28.92 -7.10 11.96
N ASP A 16 -28.16 -6.38 12.81
CA ASP A 16 -26.70 -6.26 12.71
C ASP A 16 -26.01 -7.63 12.73
N ALA A 17 -26.54 -8.56 13.51
CA ALA A 17 -26.07 -9.96 13.51
C ALA A 17 -26.25 -10.65 12.13
N ALA A 18 -27.41 -10.48 11.50
CA ALA A 18 -27.68 -11.06 10.19
C ALA A 18 -26.78 -10.46 9.11
N LEU A 19 -26.58 -9.14 9.13
CA LEU A 19 -25.68 -8.44 8.20
C LEU A 19 -24.23 -8.89 8.40
N ALA A 20 -23.75 -8.98 9.64
CA ALA A 20 -22.40 -9.46 9.93
C ALA A 20 -22.18 -10.91 9.48
N GLN A 21 -23.15 -11.79 9.69
CA GLN A 21 -23.05 -13.18 9.23
C GLN A 21 -22.97 -13.28 7.70
N ALA A 22 -23.80 -12.50 6.98
CA ALA A 22 -23.78 -12.47 5.51
C ALA A 22 -22.45 -11.91 4.97
N ASP A 23 -21.97 -10.80 5.55
CA ASP A 23 -20.71 -10.17 5.14
C ASP A 23 -19.50 -11.04 5.44
N LEU A 24 -19.45 -11.69 6.62
CA LEU A 24 -18.39 -12.66 6.93
C LEU A 24 -18.39 -13.88 6.02
N GLN A 25 -19.57 -14.39 5.66
CA GLN A 25 -19.66 -15.50 4.71
C GLN A 25 -19.13 -15.10 3.34
N PHE A 26 -19.52 -13.92 2.87
CA PHE A 26 -19.05 -13.37 1.61
C PHE A 26 -17.53 -13.11 1.65
N ALA A 27 -17.04 -12.42 2.68
CA ALA A 27 -15.61 -12.13 2.86
C ALA A 27 -14.77 -13.42 2.88
N ALA A 28 -15.19 -14.43 3.64
CA ALA A 28 -14.49 -15.71 3.71
C ALA A 28 -14.44 -16.42 2.34
N ALA A 29 -15.53 -16.37 1.56
CA ALA A 29 -15.58 -16.94 0.23
C ALA A 29 -14.65 -16.18 -0.74
N ARG A 30 -14.64 -14.84 -0.69
CA ARG A 30 -13.75 -14.00 -1.51
C ARG A 30 -12.28 -14.24 -1.16
N ILE A 31 -11.94 -14.23 0.12
CA ILE A 31 -10.57 -14.51 0.58
C ILE A 31 -10.11 -15.91 0.12
N ALA A 32 -10.95 -16.92 0.23
CA ALA A 32 -10.64 -18.28 -0.23
C ALA A 32 -10.46 -18.36 -1.76
N ALA A 33 -11.23 -17.59 -2.52
CA ALA A 33 -11.16 -17.58 -3.98
C ALA A 33 -9.95 -16.79 -4.51
N ASP A 34 -9.64 -15.63 -3.92
CA ASP A 34 -8.78 -14.62 -4.55
C ASP A 34 -7.42 -14.44 -3.86
N HIS A 35 -7.27 -14.88 -2.59
CA HIS A 35 -5.99 -14.79 -1.90
C HIS A 35 -5.00 -15.84 -2.44
N PRO A 36 -3.80 -15.45 -2.92
CA PRO A 36 -2.85 -16.38 -3.54
C PRO A 36 -2.31 -17.45 -2.58
N GLY A 37 -2.16 -17.13 -1.29
CA GLY A 37 -1.75 -18.09 -0.26
C GLY A 37 -2.80 -19.16 0.04
N LEU A 38 -4.06 -18.97 -0.36
CA LEU A 38 -5.13 -19.94 -0.19
C LEU A 38 -5.38 -20.79 -1.44
N ALA A 39 -4.57 -20.62 -2.50
CA ALA A 39 -4.57 -21.59 -3.60
C ALA A 39 -4.22 -22.99 -3.07
N PRO A 40 -4.83 -24.05 -3.59
CA PRO A 40 -4.59 -25.42 -3.13
C PRO A 40 -3.09 -25.75 -3.07
N GLY A 41 -2.61 -26.10 -1.88
CA GLY A 41 -1.20 -26.48 -1.65
C GLY A 41 -0.22 -25.30 -1.51
N ALA A 42 -0.65 -24.04 -1.67
CA ALA A 42 0.24 -22.88 -1.61
C ALA A 42 0.74 -22.59 -0.19
N ASP A 43 -0.18 -22.50 0.79
CA ASP A 43 0.15 -22.32 2.21
C ASP A 43 -0.89 -23.07 3.09
N PRO A 44 -0.61 -24.33 3.45
CA PRO A 44 -1.51 -25.12 4.28
C PRO A 44 -1.77 -24.55 5.68
N ALA A 45 -0.79 -23.85 6.26
CA ALA A 45 -0.92 -23.22 7.58
C ALA A 45 -1.89 -22.04 7.52
N LEU A 46 -1.72 -21.14 6.53
CA LEU A 46 -2.64 -20.04 6.29
C LEU A 46 -4.06 -20.54 5.97
N ALA A 47 -4.19 -21.63 5.19
CA ALA A 47 -5.48 -22.21 4.88
C ALA A 47 -6.20 -22.77 6.12
N ALA A 48 -5.46 -23.37 7.04
CA ALA A 48 -6.02 -23.86 8.33
C ALA A 48 -6.44 -22.68 9.21
N GLN A 49 -5.59 -21.65 9.33
CA GLN A 49 -5.87 -20.42 10.08
C GLN A 49 -7.11 -19.69 9.55
N ALA A 50 -7.24 -19.53 8.22
CA ALA A 50 -8.38 -18.88 7.59
C ALA A 50 -9.71 -19.59 7.90
N ARG A 51 -9.73 -20.94 7.86
CA ARG A 51 -10.94 -21.72 8.23
C ARG A 51 -11.30 -21.56 9.70
N GLN A 52 -10.31 -21.60 10.59
CA GLN A 52 -10.53 -21.42 12.03
C GLN A 52 -11.05 -20.01 12.33
N ALA A 53 -10.44 -18.99 11.74
CA ALA A 53 -10.85 -17.59 11.88
C ALA A 53 -12.29 -17.37 11.40
N ALA A 54 -12.65 -17.87 10.22
CA ALA A 54 -14.00 -17.76 9.69
C ALA A 54 -15.06 -18.42 10.63
N SER A 55 -14.77 -19.60 11.16
CA SER A 55 -15.65 -20.31 12.09
C SER A 55 -15.82 -19.51 13.39
N ALA A 56 -14.73 -18.99 13.96
CA ALA A 56 -14.76 -18.19 15.18
C ALA A 56 -15.53 -16.88 14.99
N ALA A 57 -15.29 -16.17 13.90
CA ALA A 57 -15.96 -14.92 13.55
C ALA A 57 -17.48 -15.14 13.35
N GLN A 58 -17.88 -16.20 12.66
CA GLN A 58 -19.30 -16.55 12.48
C GLN A 58 -19.99 -16.86 13.80
N ALA A 59 -19.32 -17.53 14.74
CA ALA A 59 -19.87 -17.78 16.07
C ALA A 59 -20.05 -16.49 16.88
N GLN A 60 -19.14 -15.53 16.76
CA GLN A 60 -19.23 -14.21 17.41
C GLN A 60 -20.33 -13.34 16.79
N ALA A 61 -20.44 -13.33 15.45
CA ALA A 61 -21.44 -12.53 14.71
C ALA A 61 -22.88 -12.82 15.13
N ARG A 62 -23.19 -14.05 15.56
CA ARG A 62 -24.54 -14.42 16.07
C ARG A 62 -24.92 -13.71 17.36
N ARG A 63 -23.97 -13.12 18.07
CA ARG A 63 -24.15 -12.53 19.39
C ARG A 63 -24.08 -11.01 19.38
N ILE A 64 -23.76 -10.39 18.23
CA ILE A 64 -23.69 -8.94 18.15
C ILE A 64 -25.09 -8.33 18.17
N VAL A 65 -25.19 -7.13 18.73
CA VAL A 65 -26.47 -6.43 18.92
C VAL A 65 -26.50 -5.06 18.25
N ASP A 66 -25.32 -4.56 17.80
CA ASP A 66 -25.19 -3.22 17.27
C ASP A 66 -24.03 -3.10 16.22
N ARG A 67 -23.91 -1.90 15.64
CA ARG A 67 -22.87 -1.57 14.65
C ARG A 67 -21.45 -1.67 15.22
N ALA A 68 -21.25 -1.36 16.50
CA ALA A 68 -19.93 -1.47 17.12
C ALA A 68 -19.48 -2.93 17.20
N GLY A 69 -20.38 -3.85 17.57
CA GLY A 69 -20.15 -5.29 17.53
C GLY A 69 -19.89 -5.81 16.14
N TYR A 70 -20.62 -5.30 15.10
CA TYR A 70 -20.32 -5.60 13.71
C TYR A 70 -18.88 -5.21 13.36
N ALA A 71 -18.47 -3.97 13.63
CA ALA A 71 -17.13 -3.48 13.33
C ALA A 71 -16.05 -4.33 14.03
N GLN A 72 -16.24 -4.63 15.32
CA GLN A 72 -15.29 -5.42 16.10
C GLN A 72 -15.10 -6.82 15.55
N VAL A 73 -16.19 -7.51 15.17
CA VAL A 73 -16.11 -8.87 14.64
C VAL A 73 -15.43 -8.89 13.26
N MET A 74 -15.76 -7.94 12.37
CA MET A 74 -15.15 -7.83 11.05
C MET A 74 -13.66 -7.54 11.14
N GLN A 75 -13.25 -6.58 11.98
CA GLN A 75 -11.85 -6.24 12.20
C GLN A 75 -11.07 -7.40 12.84
N ALA A 76 -11.63 -8.07 13.84
CA ALA A 76 -10.99 -9.24 14.45
C ALA A 76 -10.80 -10.40 13.47
N TYR A 77 -11.76 -10.60 12.56
CA TYR A 77 -11.65 -11.62 11.52
C TYR A 77 -10.45 -11.37 10.61
N VAL A 78 -10.31 -10.17 10.03
CA VAL A 78 -9.19 -9.88 9.12
C VAL A 78 -7.86 -9.79 9.85
N ALA A 79 -7.83 -9.26 11.08
CA ALA A 79 -6.61 -9.21 11.90
C ALA A 79 -6.03 -10.60 12.19
N SER A 80 -6.87 -11.65 12.17
CA SER A 80 -6.42 -13.03 12.37
C SER A 80 -5.48 -13.53 11.28
N PHE A 81 -5.42 -12.90 10.10
CA PHE A 81 -4.50 -13.27 9.02
C PHE A 81 -3.06 -12.79 9.28
N GLY A 82 -2.86 -11.80 10.17
CA GLY A 82 -1.55 -11.20 10.42
C GLY A 82 -0.93 -10.51 9.21
N ASP A 83 -1.76 -10.17 8.22
CA ASP A 83 -1.38 -9.50 6.98
C ASP A 83 -2.05 -8.11 6.91
N PRO A 84 -1.28 -7.02 6.89
CA PRO A 84 -1.86 -5.67 6.79
C PRO A 84 -2.62 -5.43 5.47
N HIS A 85 -2.41 -6.27 4.45
CA HIS A 85 -3.12 -6.19 3.18
C HIS A 85 -4.47 -6.95 3.18
N VAL A 86 -4.78 -7.71 4.25
CA VAL A 86 -6.11 -8.26 4.50
C VAL A 86 -6.78 -7.40 5.57
N ALA A 87 -7.64 -6.49 5.14
CA ALA A 87 -8.22 -5.49 6.03
C ALA A 87 -9.72 -5.26 5.75
N ILE A 88 -10.38 -4.60 6.67
CA ILE A 88 -11.76 -4.12 6.54
C ILE A 88 -11.77 -2.60 6.72
N GLU A 89 -12.29 -1.90 5.73
CA GLU A 89 -12.63 -0.49 5.82
C GLU A 89 -14.12 -0.33 6.11
N LEU A 90 -14.45 0.33 7.22
CA LEU A 90 -15.82 0.57 7.62
C LEU A 90 -16.38 1.81 6.91
N ALA A 91 -17.59 1.71 6.37
CA ALA A 91 -18.30 2.87 5.85
C ALA A 91 -18.64 3.85 6.99
N SER A 92 -18.57 5.15 6.70
CA SER A 92 -18.94 6.18 7.66
C SER A 92 -20.41 6.04 8.09
N PRO A 93 -20.77 6.28 9.38
CA PRO A 93 -22.16 6.17 9.84
C PRO A 93 -23.15 7.04 9.07
N ASP A 94 -22.70 8.16 8.51
CA ASP A 94 -23.54 9.14 7.81
C ASP A 94 -23.87 8.76 6.34
N THR A 95 -23.38 7.60 5.86
CA THR A 95 -23.61 7.13 4.48
C THR A 95 -24.59 5.97 4.40
N ASP A 96 -25.67 5.95 5.18
CA ASP A 96 -26.72 4.92 5.07
C ASP A 96 -27.55 4.98 3.76
N THR A 97 -27.14 5.82 2.81
CA THR A 97 -27.66 5.83 1.43
C THR A 97 -26.57 5.48 0.44
N TYR A 98 -26.21 4.19 0.36
CA TYR A 98 -25.33 3.68 -0.70
C TYR A 98 -26.11 3.62 -2.02
N THR A 99 -25.96 4.63 -2.87
CA THR A 99 -26.23 4.54 -4.31
C THR A 99 -24.92 4.11 -4.97
N GLY A 100 -24.90 2.92 -5.52
CA GLY A 100 -23.79 2.13 -6.06
C GLY A 100 -22.81 2.81 -7.02
N ALA A 101 -22.08 3.82 -6.53
CA ALA A 101 -20.91 4.36 -7.20
C ALA A 101 -19.69 4.02 -6.36
N ALA A 102 -18.86 3.11 -6.87
CA ALA A 102 -17.64 2.67 -6.24
C ALA A 102 -16.70 3.87 -5.98
N SER A 103 -16.72 4.39 -4.76
CA SER A 103 -15.69 5.29 -4.26
C SER A 103 -14.51 4.42 -3.80
N ALA A 104 -13.50 4.28 -4.67
CA ALA A 104 -12.26 3.62 -4.32
C ALA A 104 -11.45 4.56 -3.42
N SER A 105 -11.69 4.49 -2.12
CA SER A 105 -10.82 5.10 -1.12
C SER A 105 -10.55 4.07 -0.05
N SER A 106 -9.41 3.42 -0.16
CA SER A 106 -8.93 2.45 0.80
C SER A 106 -7.68 3.02 1.47
N THR A 107 -7.86 3.65 2.62
CA THR A 107 -6.77 4.03 3.51
C THR A 107 -7.11 3.58 4.92
N PRO A 108 -6.20 2.94 5.67
CA PRO A 108 -6.33 2.85 7.12
C PRO A 108 -6.57 4.25 7.68
N PRO A 109 -7.35 4.43 8.74
CA PRO A 109 -7.64 5.76 9.27
C PRO A 109 -6.32 6.48 9.57
N ALA A 110 -5.98 7.45 8.74
CA ALA A 110 -4.87 8.34 8.97
C ALA A 110 -5.18 9.16 10.23
N PRO A 111 -4.20 9.38 11.12
CA PRO A 111 -4.36 10.32 12.21
C PRO A 111 -4.71 11.69 11.63
N ALA A 112 -5.66 12.37 12.26
CA ALA A 112 -6.18 13.65 11.84
C ALA A 112 -5.08 14.73 11.83
N SER A 113 -4.47 14.92 10.74
CA SER A 113 -3.96 16.08 10.02
C SER A 113 -3.28 15.50 8.79
N ALA A 114 -3.89 15.67 7.61
CA ALA A 114 -3.28 15.21 6.36
C ALA A 114 -1.95 15.94 6.23
N ALA A 115 -0.85 15.24 6.56
CA ALA A 115 0.49 15.78 6.35
C ALA A 115 0.62 16.08 4.86
N GLN A 116 1.08 17.29 4.53
CA GLN A 116 1.23 17.72 3.15
C GLN A 116 2.62 17.38 2.66
N GLY A 117 2.72 16.93 1.41
CA GLY A 117 3.99 16.83 0.71
C GLY A 117 4.61 18.23 0.57
N ALA A 118 5.91 18.33 0.81
CA ALA A 118 6.62 19.60 0.75
C ALA A 118 8.07 19.42 0.29
N PHE A 119 8.56 20.35 -0.52
CA PHE A 119 9.97 20.48 -0.84
C PHE A 119 10.53 21.79 -0.25
N GLU A 120 11.56 21.67 0.57
CA GLU A 120 12.15 22.78 1.30
C GLU A 120 13.67 22.83 1.07
N ARG A 121 14.18 24.00 0.71
CA ARG A 121 15.63 24.29 0.76
C ARG A 121 15.94 24.86 2.14
N LEU A 122 16.38 24.02 3.07
CA LEU A 122 16.72 24.42 4.43
C LEU A 122 17.94 25.37 4.44
N THR A 123 18.92 25.06 3.59
CA THR A 123 20.06 25.89 3.24
C THR A 123 20.47 25.62 1.79
N PRO A 124 21.39 26.35 1.16
CA PRO A 124 21.90 26.01 -0.15
C PRO A 124 22.47 24.59 -0.25
N ALA A 125 23.02 24.04 0.86
CA ALA A 125 23.67 22.73 0.90
C ALA A 125 22.76 21.61 1.46
N ALA A 126 21.61 21.93 2.07
CA ALA A 126 20.72 20.96 2.71
C ALA A 126 19.27 21.16 2.30
N TRP A 127 18.64 20.11 1.75
CA TRP A 127 17.25 20.12 1.29
C TRP A 127 16.43 19.04 1.97
N LYS A 128 15.13 19.27 2.09
CA LYS A 128 14.17 18.31 2.66
C LYS A 128 13.00 18.10 1.69
N LEU A 129 12.64 16.86 1.47
CA LEU A 129 11.46 16.42 0.73
C LEU A 129 10.58 15.58 1.66
N THR A 130 9.37 16.08 1.96
CA THR A 130 8.39 15.40 2.80
C THR A 130 7.43 14.63 1.91
N LEU A 131 7.28 13.32 2.18
CA LEU A 131 6.59 12.33 1.36
C LEU A 131 5.59 11.54 2.23
N PRO A 132 4.51 12.15 2.70
CA PRO A 132 3.62 11.52 3.68
C PRO A 132 2.77 10.39 3.11
N THR A 133 2.62 10.29 1.79
CA THR A 133 1.79 9.29 1.14
C THR A 133 2.22 9.01 -0.30
N PHE A 134 2.02 7.77 -0.76
CA PHE A 134 2.09 7.36 -2.17
C PHE A 134 0.73 6.91 -2.70
N TYR A 135 -0.33 7.12 -1.92
CA TYR A 135 -1.68 6.68 -2.24
C TYR A 135 -2.51 7.82 -2.87
N ALA A 136 -2.97 7.62 -4.12
CA ALA A 136 -3.69 8.63 -4.90
C ALA A 136 -5.05 9.04 -4.32
N GLY A 137 -5.61 8.26 -3.40
CA GLY A 137 -6.85 8.59 -2.67
C GLY A 137 -6.64 9.43 -1.42
N ASP A 138 -5.40 9.67 -1.00
CA ASP A 138 -5.06 10.47 0.17
C ASP A 138 -5.12 11.98 -0.17
N PRO A 139 -5.68 12.82 0.71
CA PRO A 139 -5.69 14.28 0.50
C PRO A 139 -4.29 14.93 0.33
N GLY A 140 -3.25 14.30 0.88
CA GLY A 140 -1.86 14.74 0.74
C GLY A 140 -1.18 14.33 -0.57
N PHE A 141 -1.82 13.53 -1.43
CA PHE A 141 -1.17 12.96 -2.61
C PHE A 141 -0.76 14.02 -3.64
N GLU A 142 -1.64 14.95 -3.98
CA GLU A 142 -1.34 15.97 -4.98
C GLU A 142 -0.20 16.89 -4.52
N SER A 143 -0.15 17.24 -3.23
CA SER A 143 0.98 18.01 -2.67
C SER A 143 2.28 17.20 -2.65
N THR A 144 2.22 15.88 -2.43
CA THR A 144 3.36 14.98 -2.53
C THR A 144 3.92 14.96 -3.96
N MET A 145 3.06 14.82 -4.96
CA MET A 145 3.48 14.83 -6.37
C MET A 145 4.06 16.18 -6.79
N ALA A 146 3.48 17.29 -6.35
CA ALA A 146 4.01 18.63 -6.59
C ALA A 146 5.38 18.83 -5.93
N ALA A 147 5.57 18.34 -4.70
CA ALA A 147 6.85 18.40 -3.99
C ALA A 147 7.93 17.58 -4.70
N ILE A 148 7.59 16.37 -5.20
CA ILE A 148 8.50 15.53 -5.99
C ILE A 148 8.94 16.27 -7.27
N ALA A 149 8.00 16.87 -8.00
CA ALA A 149 8.30 17.62 -9.22
C ALA A 149 9.22 18.82 -8.94
N ALA A 150 8.94 19.59 -7.88
CA ALA A 150 9.79 20.72 -7.47
C ALA A 150 11.20 20.28 -7.05
N ALA A 151 11.32 19.16 -6.33
CA ALA A 151 12.61 18.57 -5.97
C ALA A 151 13.38 18.10 -7.22
N ALA A 152 12.71 17.45 -8.17
CA ALA A 152 13.32 17.01 -9.42
C ALA A 152 13.86 18.19 -10.24
N ASP A 153 13.09 19.30 -10.37
CA ASP A 153 13.53 20.51 -11.03
C ASP A 153 14.75 21.14 -10.37
N ALA A 154 14.75 21.15 -9.03
CA ALA A 154 15.86 21.69 -8.26
C ALA A 154 17.13 20.84 -8.38
N LEU A 155 17.01 19.50 -8.32
CA LEU A 155 18.12 18.55 -8.43
C LEU A 155 18.78 18.58 -9.81
N ARG A 156 18.04 18.88 -10.88
CA ARG A 156 18.63 19.10 -12.21
C ARG A 156 19.52 20.34 -12.29
N GLN A 157 19.26 21.34 -11.46
CA GLN A 157 20.00 22.60 -11.47
C GLN A 157 21.17 22.60 -10.48
N HIS A 158 21.01 21.93 -9.36
CA HIS A 158 21.98 21.91 -8.27
C HIS A 158 21.86 20.64 -7.45
N THR A 159 22.99 20.11 -6.96
CA THR A 159 23.04 18.94 -6.10
C THR A 159 23.40 19.36 -4.68
N PRO A 160 22.51 19.20 -3.68
CA PRO A 160 22.82 19.53 -2.30
C PRO A 160 23.83 18.54 -1.70
N ALA A 161 24.53 18.93 -0.66
CA ALA A 161 25.38 18.02 0.10
C ALA A 161 24.54 17.01 0.92
N LEU A 162 23.37 17.46 1.42
CA LEU A 162 22.41 16.65 2.18
C LEU A 162 21.01 16.75 1.58
N LEU A 163 20.42 15.60 1.28
CA LEU A 163 18.99 15.46 0.96
C LEU A 163 18.29 14.64 2.04
N VAL A 164 17.29 15.21 2.67
CA VAL A 164 16.45 14.53 3.66
C VAL A 164 15.13 14.13 3.01
N LEU A 165 14.77 12.85 3.08
CA LEU A 165 13.51 12.29 2.64
C LEU A 165 12.69 11.95 3.90
N ASP A 166 11.65 12.70 4.19
CA ASP A 166 10.79 12.48 5.35
C ASP A 166 9.60 11.62 4.94
N LEU A 167 9.66 10.33 5.28
CA LEU A 167 8.68 9.30 4.96
C LEU A 167 7.71 9.01 6.12
N ARG A 168 7.75 9.78 7.18
CA ARG A 168 6.87 9.53 8.33
C ARG A 168 5.41 9.67 7.93
N GLY A 169 4.60 8.73 8.42
CA GLY A 169 3.18 8.63 8.07
C GLY A 169 2.89 7.97 6.72
N ASN A 170 3.90 7.59 5.92
CA ASN A 170 3.69 7.05 4.58
C ASN A 170 3.23 5.59 4.60
N GLY A 171 1.94 5.36 4.50
CA GLY A 171 1.34 4.01 4.43
C GLY A 171 1.49 3.29 3.09
N GLY A 172 2.29 3.82 2.14
CA GLY A 172 2.43 3.24 0.80
C GLY A 172 1.41 3.77 -0.20
N GLY A 173 1.01 2.93 -1.14
CA GLY A 173 0.15 3.26 -2.27
C GLY A 173 0.72 2.72 -3.58
N ALA A 174 0.99 3.60 -4.57
CA ALA A 174 1.61 3.22 -5.85
C ALA A 174 3.14 3.31 -5.79
N ALA A 175 3.83 2.54 -6.62
CA ALA A 175 5.29 2.60 -6.74
C ALA A 175 5.78 3.87 -7.47
N ALA A 176 4.98 4.42 -8.38
CA ALA A 176 5.37 5.51 -9.26
C ALA A 176 5.90 6.77 -8.55
N PRO A 177 5.34 7.26 -7.42
CA PRO A 177 5.92 8.39 -6.70
C PRO A 177 7.34 8.09 -6.18
N GLY A 178 7.56 6.89 -5.63
CA GLY A 178 8.90 6.46 -5.19
C GLY A 178 9.89 6.39 -6.36
N ASP A 179 9.46 5.84 -7.50
CA ASP A 179 10.26 5.78 -8.73
C ASP A 179 10.65 7.17 -9.22
N ALA A 180 9.73 8.13 -9.17
CA ALA A 180 9.99 9.51 -9.55
C ALA A 180 11.04 10.18 -8.63
N VAL A 181 11.03 9.90 -7.32
CA VAL A 181 12.06 10.37 -6.38
C VAL A 181 13.42 9.78 -6.74
N LEU A 182 13.51 8.45 -6.94
CA LEU A 182 14.76 7.79 -7.30
C LEU A 182 15.31 8.29 -8.64
N ALA A 183 14.42 8.48 -9.64
CA ALA A 183 14.78 9.04 -10.94
C ALA A 183 15.28 10.50 -10.83
N ALA A 184 14.66 11.31 -9.96
CA ALA A 184 15.11 12.67 -9.70
C ALA A 184 16.51 12.72 -9.08
N ILE A 185 16.84 11.76 -8.22
CA ILE A 185 18.14 11.69 -7.52
C ILE A 185 19.24 11.15 -8.45
N TRP A 186 18.98 10.04 -9.17
CA TRP A 186 20.00 9.27 -9.89
C TRP A 186 19.76 9.12 -11.40
N GLY A 187 18.64 9.61 -11.92
CA GLY A 187 18.22 9.45 -13.32
C GLY A 187 17.45 8.14 -13.55
N GLU A 188 16.55 8.14 -14.54
CA GLU A 188 15.71 6.97 -14.87
C GLU A 188 16.52 5.71 -15.21
N GLN A 189 17.67 5.88 -15.87
CA GLN A 189 18.56 4.78 -16.24
C GLN A 189 19.18 4.06 -15.04
N ALA A 190 19.17 4.68 -13.85
CA ALA A 190 19.66 4.03 -12.64
C ALA A 190 18.62 3.08 -12.01
N LEU A 191 17.33 3.28 -12.27
CA LEU A 191 16.26 2.53 -11.61
C LEU A 191 16.43 1.01 -11.71
N PRO A 192 16.73 0.40 -12.88
CA PRO A 192 16.92 -1.04 -12.95
C PRO A 192 18.11 -1.56 -12.14
N THR A 193 19.11 -0.72 -11.84
CA THR A 193 20.28 -1.11 -11.03
C THR A 193 20.00 -1.12 -9.54
N LEU A 194 18.91 -0.47 -9.12
CA LEU A 194 18.41 -0.42 -7.74
C LEU A 194 17.39 -1.54 -7.42
N ASP A 195 17.18 -2.47 -8.34
CA ASP A 195 16.15 -3.51 -8.24
C ASP A 195 16.66 -4.85 -7.67
N ARG A 196 17.88 -4.89 -7.12
CA ARG A 196 18.49 -6.14 -6.64
C ARG A 196 17.74 -6.78 -5.47
N ARG A 197 17.04 -5.99 -4.67
CA ARG A 197 16.23 -6.47 -3.52
C ARG A 197 14.80 -6.80 -3.90
N ARG A 198 14.36 -6.42 -5.10
CA ARG A 198 13.00 -6.66 -5.57
C ARG A 198 12.71 -8.14 -5.81
N ALA A 199 11.45 -8.45 -5.88
CA ALA A 199 10.99 -9.76 -6.30
C ALA A 199 11.40 -10.07 -7.75
N SER A 200 11.68 -11.33 -8.04
CA SER A 200 12.00 -11.82 -9.39
C SER A 200 10.74 -12.23 -10.18
N ALA A 201 9.66 -12.47 -9.48
CA ALA A 201 8.35 -12.79 -10.05
C ALA A 201 7.22 -12.46 -9.08
N SER A 202 6.02 -12.38 -9.60
CA SER A 202 4.79 -12.37 -8.84
C SER A 202 3.93 -13.60 -9.18
N LEU A 203 3.36 -14.21 -8.15
CA LEU A 203 2.38 -15.27 -8.26
C LEU A 203 0.98 -14.69 -8.07
N TRP A 204 0.22 -14.62 -9.12
CA TRP A 204 -1.15 -14.10 -9.13
C TRP A 204 -2.14 -15.22 -8.88
N ARG A 205 -3.15 -14.96 -8.07
CA ARG A 205 -4.27 -15.87 -7.93
C ARG A 205 -5.09 -15.89 -9.22
N VAL A 206 -5.32 -17.09 -9.77
CA VAL A 206 -6.18 -17.28 -10.95
C VAL A 206 -7.61 -17.50 -10.46
N SER A 207 -8.42 -16.46 -10.59
CA SER A 207 -9.86 -16.46 -10.24
C SER A 207 -10.62 -15.44 -11.08
N ASP A 208 -11.94 -15.63 -11.18
CA ASP A 208 -12.81 -14.67 -11.88
C ASP A 208 -12.73 -13.28 -11.24
N GLY A 209 -12.69 -13.23 -9.89
CA GLY A 209 -12.63 -11.96 -9.16
C GLY A 209 -11.37 -11.18 -9.42
N VAL A 210 -10.20 -11.81 -9.42
CA VAL A 210 -8.92 -11.16 -9.73
C VAL A 210 -8.91 -10.66 -11.18
N ILE A 211 -9.37 -11.47 -12.13
CA ILE A 211 -9.43 -11.06 -13.55
C ILE A 211 -10.37 -9.87 -13.74
N GLU A 212 -11.57 -9.89 -13.15
CA GLU A 212 -12.55 -8.81 -13.22
C GLU A 212 -12.01 -7.51 -12.59
N ASN A 213 -11.34 -7.62 -11.43
CA ASN A 213 -10.72 -6.47 -10.77
C ASN A 213 -9.65 -5.82 -11.66
N LEU A 214 -8.75 -6.62 -12.23
CA LEU A 214 -7.70 -6.13 -13.12
C LEU A 214 -8.26 -5.51 -14.41
N GLN A 215 -9.34 -6.05 -14.99
CA GLN A 215 -10.04 -5.45 -16.12
C GLN A 215 -10.65 -4.09 -15.77
N THR A 216 -11.27 -4.00 -14.59
CA THR A 216 -11.84 -2.75 -14.08
C THR A 216 -10.77 -1.71 -13.86
N ARG A 217 -9.63 -2.08 -13.24
CA ARG A 217 -8.46 -1.19 -13.06
C ARG A 217 -7.92 -0.71 -14.40
N ARG A 218 -7.68 -1.62 -15.34
CA ARG A 218 -7.23 -1.30 -16.69
C ARG A 218 -8.12 -0.24 -17.37
N THR A 219 -9.44 -0.43 -17.29
CA THR A 219 -10.41 0.52 -17.86
C THR A 219 -10.30 1.89 -17.18
N ARG A 220 -10.17 1.92 -15.87
CA ARG A 220 -10.09 3.16 -15.08
C ARG A 220 -8.85 3.97 -15.41
N ILE A 221 -7.69 3.30 -15.62
CA ILE A 221 -6.43 4.00 -15.89
C ILE A 221 -6.22 4.37 -17.36
N ALA A 222 -7.01 3.80 -18.28
CA ALA A 222 -6.76 3.87 -19.72
C ALA A 222 -6.59 5.30 -20.27
N ALA A 223 -7.38 6.24 -19.77
CA ALA A 223 -7.30 7.63 -20.24
C ALA A 223 -6.12 8.42 -19.64
N ARG A 224 -5.70 8.07 -18.40
CA ARG A 224 -4.68 8.84 -17.66
C ARG A 224 -3.28 8.25 -17.81
N TYR A 225 -3.17 6.92 -17.96
CA TYR A 225 -1.90 6.19 -18.01
C TYR A 225 -1.86 5.15 -19.15
N PRO A 226 -2.03 5.58 -20.42
CA PRO A 226 -2.09 4.65 -21.56
C PRO A 226 -0.82 3.81 -21.73
N GLN A 227 0.33 4.29 -21.24
CA GLN A 227 1.61 3.58 -21.29
C GLN A 227 1.63 2.33 -20.41
N GLU A 228 0.74 2.19 -19.43
CA GLU A 228 0.65 1.02 -18.55
C GLU A 228 -0.21 -0.09 -19.13
N LEU A 229 -1.07 0.21 -20.11
CA LEU A 229 -2.02 -0.75 -20.68
C LEU A 229 -1.37 -2.02 -21.23
N PRO A 230 -0.23 -1.98 -21.95
CA PRO A 230 0.41 -3.21 -22.43
C PRO A 230 0.83 -4.18 -21.32
N GLY A 231 1.18 -3.65 -20.14
CA GLY A 231 1.47 -4.45 -18.94
C GLY A 231 0.22 -5.16 -18.42
N PHE A 232 -0.89 -4.43 -18.29
CA PHE A 232 -2.17 -4.99 -17.89
C PHE A 232 -2.69 -6.03 -18.89
N ASP A 233 -2.58 -5.78 -20.20
CA ASP A 233 -3.03 -6.70 -21.25
C ASP A 233 -2.26 -8.02 -21.17
N ARG A 234 -0.94 -7.96 -21.07
CA ARG A 234 -0.08 -9.16 -20.94
C ARG A 234 -0.43 -9.96 -19.67
N LEU A 235 -0.64 -9.30 -18.53
CA LEU A 235 -1.02 -9.96 -17.28
C LEU A 235 -2.39 -10.64 -17.40
N LEU A 236 -3.39 -9.95 -17.95
CA LEU A 236 -4.73 -10.48 -18.15
C LEU A 236 -4.74 -11.68 -19.12
N ASP A 237 -3.96 -11.61 -20.19
CA ASP A 237 -3.83 -12.72 -21.15
C ASP A 237 -3.17 -13.94 -20.49
N GLY A 238 -2.13 -13.72 -19.67
CA GLY A 238 -1.48 -14.76 -18.88
C GLY A 238 -2.43 -15.43 -17.89
N LEU A 239 -3.22 -14.65 -17.15
CA LEU A 239 -4.21 -15.14 -16.19
C LEU A 239 -5.31 -15.96 -16.87
N ARG A 240 -5.85 -15.48 -18.01
CA ARG A 240 -6.86 -16.21 -18.77
C ARG A 240 -6.32 -17.53 -19.33
N ALA A 241 -5.08 -17.51 -19.85
CA ALA A 241 -4.44 -18.72 -20.34
C ALA A 241 -4.23 -19.75 -19.21
N ALA A 242 -3.83 -19.30 -18.01
CA ALA A 242 -3.70 -20.16 -16.83
C ALA A 242 -5.06 -20.70 -16.39
N GLN A 243 -6.11 -19.86 -16.39
CA GLN A 243 -7.48 -20.27 -16.07
C GLN A 243 -8.00 -21.37 -17.01
N HIS A 244 -7.78 -21.23 -18.32
CA HIS A 244 -8.15 -22.26 -19.31
C HIS A 244 -7.45 -23.60 -19.10
N LYS A 245 -6.25 -23.58 -18.50
CA LYS A 245 -5.51 -24.80 -18.12
C LYS A 245 -5.90 -25.36 -16.75
N GLY A 246 -6.78 -24.68 -16.00
CA GLY A 246 -7.16 -25.05 -14.65
C GLY A 246 -6.06 -24.76 -13.60
N GLU A 247 -5.08 -23.92 -13.93
CA GLU A 247 -4.03 -23.49 -13.01
C GLU A 247 -4.63 -22.54 -11.96
N MET A 248 -4.20 -22.68 -10.71
CA MET A 248 -4.72 -21.86 -9.60
C MET A 248 -3.87 -20.64 -9.31
N LEU A 249 -2.64 -20.63 -9.82
CA LEU A 249 -1.66 -19.54 -9.72
C LEU A 249 -1.03 -19.30 -11.09
N TYR A 250 -0.86 -18.04 -11.45
CA TYR A 250 -0.11 -17.60 -12.62
C TYR A 250 1.16 -16.91 -12.18
N ARG A 251 2.32 -17.39 -12.67
CA ARG A 251 3.62 -16.79 -12.39
C ARG A 251 3.96 -15.78 -13.47
N ASP A 252 3.95 -14.50 -13.12
CA ASP A 252 4.39 -13.39 -13.98
C ASP A 252 5.84 -13.02 -13.63
N PRO A 253 6.81 -13.23 -14.54
CA PRO A 253 8.19 -12.85 -14.28
C PRO A 253 8.33 -11.33 -14.23
N LEU A 254 8.96 -10.82 -13.19
CA LEU A 254 9.30 -9.41 -13.08
C LEU A 254 10.64 -9.13 -13.76
N PRO A 255 10.86 -7.91 -14.26
CA PRO A 255 12.16 -7.52 -14.81
C PRO A 255 13.27 -7.78 -13.80
N SER A 256 14.31 -8.49 -14.23
CA SER A 256 15.50 -8.68 -13.39
C SER A 256 16.22 -7.35 -13.22
N ALA A 257 16.88 -7.18 -12.07
CA ALA A 257 17.82 -6.10 -11.89
C ALA A 257 18.83 -6.12 -13.06
N ALA A 258 19.01 -4.99 -13.71
CA ALA A 258 20.01 -4.89 -14.75
C ALA A 258 21.42 -5.11 -14.13
N ALA A 259 22.23 -5.96 -14.76
CA ALA A 259 23.65 -6.00 -14.46
C ALA A 259 24.23 -4.62 -14.87
N GLY A 260 24.48 -3.78 -13.87
CA GLY A 260 24.93 -2.41 -14.11
C GLY A 260 25.76 -1.88 -12.95
N THR A 261 26.48 -0.82 -13.23
CA THR A 261 27.19 -0.07 -12.18
C THR A 261 26.14 0.65 -11.32
N PRO A 262 26.23 0.59 -10.00
CA PRO A 262 25.38 1.38 -9.11
C PRO A 262 25.35 2.85 -9.54
N PRO A 263 24.27 3.58 -9.27
CA PRO A 263 24.16 4.97 -9.67
C PRO A 263 25.31 5.78 -9.13
N ARG A 264 25.81 6.69 -9.95
CA ARG A 264 26.87 7.64 -9.57
C ARG A 264 26.31 9.05 -9.59
N GLY A 265 26.80 9.88 -8.71
CA GLY A 265 26.31 11.25 -8.55
C GLY A 265 25.14 11.34 -7.57
N GLY A 266 24.40 12.45 -7.61
CA GLY A 266 23.39 12.78 -6.63
C GLY A 266 23.98 13.41 -5.35
N PRO A 267 23.17 13.67 -4.33
CA PRO A 267 23.60 14.21 -3.04
C PRO A 267 24.66 13.31 -2.39
N ALA A 268 25.66 13.93 -1.78
CA ALA A 268 26.72 13.18 -1.10
C ALA A 268 26.16 12.33 0.06
N ARG A 269 25.09 12.81 0.68
CA ARG A 269 24.39 12.13 1.75
C ARG A 269 22.87 12.23 1.57
N ILE A 270 22.19 11.11 1.68
CA ILE A 270 20.73 11.00 1.62
C ILE A 270 20.24 10.37 2.90
N VAL A 271 19.28 11.01 3.56
CA VAL A 271 18.75 10.53 4.84
C VAL A 271 17.26 10.27 4.69
N ALA A 272 16.83 9.03 4.88
CA ALA A 272 15.43 8.67 5.00
C ALA A 272 15.01 8.73 6.48
N ILE A 273 14.03 9.58 6.80
CA ILE A 273 13.39 9.60 8.12
C ILE A 273 12.15 8.72 8.04
N THR A 274 12.08 7.67 8.84
CA THR A 274 10.97 6.71 8.85
C THR A 274 10.28 6.64 10.20
N ASP A 275 9.07 6.07 10.19
CA ASP A 275 8.33 5.59 11.35
C ASP A 275 7.62 4.27 11.03
N GLY A 276 6.87 3.75 12.01
CA GLY A 276 6.14 2.48 11.86
C GLY A 276 5.00 2.49 10.82
N ALA A 277 4.64 3.65 10.27
CA ALA A 277 3.66 3.75 9.20
C ALA A 277 4.24 3.39 7.82
N CYS A 278 5.57 3.41 7.64
CA CYS A 278 6.18 3.05 6.35
C CYS A 278 5.99 1.56 6.05
N ILE A 279 4.97 1.24 5.24
CA ILE A 279 4.58 -0.11 4.80
C ILE A 279 4.33 -0.15 3.28
N SER A 280 4.17 -1.35 2.70
CA SER A 280 3.79 -1.55 1.30
C SER A 280 4.72 -0.79 0.33
N ALA A 281 4.21 0.04 -0.57
CA ALA A 281 5.02 0.80 -1.55
C ALA A 281 6.09 1.72 -0.90
N CYS A 282 5.89 2.17 0.37
CA CYS A 282 6.95 2.86 1.13
C CYS A 282 8.13 1.91 1.42
N LEU A 283 7.87 0.65 1.78
CA LEU A 283 8.91 -0.35 1.97
C LEU A 283 9.59 -0.74 0.66
N ASP A 284 8.85 -0.86 -0.44
CA ASP A 284 9.42 -1.14 -1.76
C ASP A 284 10.31 0.02 -2.25
N PHE A 285 9.94 1.27 -1.92
CA PHE A 285 10.80 2.42 -2.11
C PHE A 285 12.07 2.34 -1.25
N MET A 286 11.96 1.96 0.03
CA MET A 286 13.11 1.76 0.91
C MET A 286 14.01 0.61 0.45
N ASP A 287 13.45 -0.49 -0.08
CA ASP A 287 14.21 -1.61 -0.66
C ASP A 287 15.20 -1.10 -1.72
N ARG A 288 14.76 -0.16 -2.56
CA ARG A 288 15.56 0.43 -3.66
C ARG A 288 16.46 1.57 -3.20
N LEU A 289 15.93 2.46 -2.36
CA LEU A 289 16.66 3.62 -1.86
C LEU A 289 17.94 3.19 -1.13
N LEU A 290 17.85 2.15 -0.27
CA LEU A 290 18.98 1.62 0.50
C LEU A 290 20.04 0.90 -0.34
N GLU A 291 19.81 0.68 -1.64
CA GLU A 291 20.82 0.21 -2.58
C GLU A 291 21.67 1.36 -3.17
N GLY A 292 21.16 2.59 -3.05
CA GLY A 292 21.84 3.77 -3.54
C GLY A 292 23.03 4.22 -2.68
N PRO A 293 23.98 4.95 -3.25
CA PRO A 293 25.14 5.44 -2.53
C PRO A 293 24.76 6.56 -1.54
N GLY A 294 25.41 6.56 -0.38
CA GLY A 294 25.30 7.64 0.61
C GLY A 294 23.95 7.68 1.35
N VAL A 295 23.14 6.61 1.28
CA VAL A 295 21.84 6.52 1.93
C VAL A 295 21.96 5.98 3.34
N GLU A 296 21.28 6.62 4.28
CA GLU A 296 21.10 6.12 5.66
C GLU A 296 19.65 6.32 6.12
N GLN A 297 19.19 5.46 7.00
CA GLN A 297 17.88 5.55 7.65
C GLN A 297 18.04 6.06 9.07
N VAL A 298 17.16 6.99 9.46
CA VAL A 298 17.04 7.49 10.85
C VAL A 298 15.56 7.56 11.25
N GLY A 299 15.27 7.79 12.53
CA GLY A 299 13.92 7.86 13.05
C GLY A 299 13.53 6.57 13.77
N GLN A 300 12.32 6.10 13.53
CA GLN A 300 11.84 4.82 14.07
C GLN A 300 12.01 3.69 13.04
N PRO A 301 11.99 2.41 13.47
CA PRO A 301 11.86 1.30 12.54
C PRO A 301 10.65 1.50 11.62
N THR A 302 10.76 1.05 10.38
CA THR A 302 9.60 0.97 9.48
C THR A 302 8.56 0.00 10.04
N GLY A 303 7.35 0.03 9.51
CA GLY A 303 6.43 -1.09 9.61
C GLY A 303 6.98 -2.32 8.87
N ALA A 304 6.17 -3.35 8.81
CA ALA A 304 6.49 -4.58 8.11
C ALA A 304 5.27 -5.05 7.34
N ASP A 305 5.49 -5.73 6.22
CA ASP A 305 4.45 -6.34 5.42
C ASP A 305 4.76 -7.81 5.10
N THR A 306 3.76 -8.52 4.61
CA THR A 306 3.92 -9.88 4.12
C THR A 306 4.48 -9.88 2.69
N LEU A 307 4.52 -11.07 2.06
CA LEU A 307 4.82 -11.18 0.63
C LEU A 307 3.58 -11.02 -0.25
N TYR A 308 2.41 -10.91 0.35
CA TYR A 308 1.14 -10.74 -0.36
C TYR A 308 0.88 -9.26 -0.62
N THR A 309 0.59 -8.91 -1.87
CA THR A 309 0.48 -7.51 -2.33
C THR A 309 -0.59 -7.36 -3.41
N GLU A 310 -0.67 -6.18 -4.04
CA GLU A 310 -1.69 -5.83 -5.04
C GLU A 310 -3.10 -6.03 -4.52
N VAL A 311 -3.51 -5.09 -3.69
CA VAL A 311 -4.79 -5.17 -2.97
C VAL A 311 -5.96 -4.81 -3.87
N GLU A 312 -6.98 -5.64 -3.90
CA GLU A 312 -8.31 -5.29 -4.41
C GLU A 312 -9.20 -4.76 -3.27
N SER A 313 -10.19 -3.95 -3.66
CA SER A 313 -11.23 -3.46 -2.77
C SER A 313 -12.56 -4.09 -3.17
N VAL A 314 -13.15 -4.85 -2.25
CA VAL A 314 -14.39 -5.62 -2.49
C VAL A 314 -15.48 -5.12 -1.55
N PRO A 315 -16.49 -4.36 -2.02
CA PRO A 315 -17.62 -3.96 -1.18
C PRO A 315 -18.34 -5.18 -0.62
N LEU A 316 -18.66 -5.14 0.67
CA LEU A 316 -19.44 -6.20 1.30
C LEU A 316 -20.94 -6.03 1.03
N PRO A 317 -21.74 -7.14 1.01
CA PRO A 317 -23.15 -7.11 0.66
C PRO A 317 -24.03 -6.14 1.46
N SER A 318 -23.69 -5.90 2.72
CA SER A 318 -24.44 -4.94 3.55
C SER A 318 -24.17 -3.46 3.17
N GLY A 319 -23.13 -3.17 2.41
CA GLY A 319 -22.64 -1.81 2.16
C GLY A 319 -21.97 -1.13 3.36
N ARG A 320 -21.82 -1.81 4.49
CA ARG A 320 -21.24 -1.25 5.72
C ARG A 320 -19.72 -1.25 5.78
N ALA A 321 -19.11 -2.05 4.91
CA ALA A 321 -17.67 -2.17 4.87
C ALA A 321 -17.17 -2.61 3.48
N THR A 322 -15.88 -2.40 3.26
CA THR A 322 -15.12 -2.89 2.10
C THR A 322 -14.03 -3.82 2.59
N LEU A 323 -13.91 -5.00 2.01
CA LEU A 323 -12.81 -5.91 2.22
C LEU A 323 -11.63 -5.49 1.34
N LEU A 324 -10.45 -5.37 1.92
CA LEU A 324 -9.18 -5.26 1.23
C LEU A 324 -8.52 -6.63 1.19
N LEU A 325 -8.05 -7.05 0.01
CA LEU A 325 -7.58 -8.42 -0.22
C LEU A 325 -6.42 -8.44 -1.22
N PRO A 326 -5.25 -9.03 -0.88
CA PRO A 326 -4.13 -9.14 -1.82
C PRO A 326 -4.42 -10.19 -2.90
N MET A 327 -4.04 -9.88 -4.14
CA MET A 327 -4.26 -10.73 -5.32
C MET A 327 -2.99 -11.45 -5.80
N GLN A 328 -1.81 -11.01 -5.34
CA GLN A 328 -0.53 -11.60 -5.72
C GLN A 328 0.36 -11.88 -4.51
N ARG A 329 1.34 -12.79 -4.71
CA ARG A 329 2.45 -13.05 -3.80
C ARG A 329 3.77 -12.80 -4.52
N LEU A 330 4.67 -12.08 -3.89
CA LEU A 330 6.01 -11.82 -4.42
C LEU A 330 6.94 -13.02 -4.21
N GLU A 331 7.75 -13.35 -5.22
CA GLU A 331 8.81 -14.36 -5.16
C GLU A 331 10.20 -13.73 -5.28
N GLY A 332 11.13 -14.20 -4.46
CA GLY A 332 12.54 -13.78 -4.56
C GLY A 332 12.81 -12.37 -4.02
N ARG A 333 11.86 -11.71 -3.38
CA ARG A 333 12.11 -10.45 -2.66
C ARG A 333 13.10 -10.72 -1.51
N GLN A 334 14.18 -9.92 -1.42
CA GLN A 334 15.19 -10.11 -0.38
C GLN A 334 14.69 -9.73 1.01
N ARG A 335 13.88 -8.66 1.11
CA ARG A 335 13.18 -8.36 2.37
C ARG A 335 12.15 -9.45 2.64
N GLY A 336 12.34 -10.19 3.70
CA GLY A 336 11.44 -11.29 4.12
C GLY A 336 10.06 -10.79 4.54
N ALA A 337 9.11 -11.73 4.66
CA ALA A 337 7.80 -11.43 5.24
C ALA A 337 7.97 -10.91 6.68
N MET A 338 7.21 -9.87 7.03
CA MET A 338 7.21 -9.22 8.35
C MET A 338 8.59 -8.71 8.79
N GLN A 339 9.44 -8.35 7.84
CA GLN A 339 10.75 -7.76 8.12
C GLN A 339 10.71 -6.23 7.98
N ALA A 340 10.95 -5.53 9.08
CA ALA A 340 11.11 -4.08 9.13
C ALA A 340 12.56 -3.67 8.87
N TYR A 341 12.78 -2.45 8.41
CA TYR A 341 14.08 -1.80 8.41
C TYR A 341 14.31 -1.09 9.74
N ALA A 342 15.48 -1.32 10.35
CA ALA A 342 15.89 -0.66 11.57
C ALA A 342 16.74 0.58 11.24
N PRO A 343 16.47 1.75 11.83
CA PRO A 343 17.25 2.96 11.60
C PRO A 343 18.65 2.85 12.23
N ARG A 344 19.64 3.49 11.59
CA ARG A 344 20.97 3.64 12.16
C ARG A 344 20.98 4.55 13.41
N VAL A 345 20.16 5.59 13.40
CA VAL A 345 19.96 6.50 14.53
C VAL A 345 18.49 6.50 14.90
N ARG A 346 18.18 6.00 16.10
CA ARG A 346 16.82 5.99 16.59
C ARG A 346 16.43 7.37 17.12
N LEU A 347 15.30 7.88 16.64
CA LEU A 347 14.67 9.14 17.01
C LEU A 347 13.20 8.86 17.26
N ASP A 348 12.77 8.91 18.52
CA ASP A 348 11.46 8.37 18.92
C ASP A 348 10.31 9.37 18.79
N ASP A 349 10.61 10.66 18.62
CA ASP A 349 9.61 11.72 18.50
C ASP A 349 10.03 12.87 17.58
N ASP A 350 9.11 13.76 17.28
CA ASP A 350 9.31 14.91 16.40
C ASP A 350 10.33 15.92 16.95
N ALA A 351 10.45 16.03 18.25
CA ALA A 351 11.43 16.93 18.88
C ALA A 351 12.85 16.40 18.67
N ALA A 352 13.06 15.09 18.84
CA ALA A 352 14.32 14.41 18.56
C ALA A 352 14.71 14.52 17.08
N VAL A 353 13.75 14.27 16.16
CA VAL A 353 13.94 14.45 14.71
C VAL A 353 14.35 15.88 14.37
N SER A 354 13.61 16.86 14.89
CA SER A 354 13.90 18.28 14.65
C SER A 354 15.25 18.71 15.20
N ALA A 355 15.63 18.24 16.39
CA ALA A 355 16.92 18.54 16.98
C ALA A 355 18.08 17.90 16.19
N TRP A 356 17.89 16.65 15.75
CA TRP A 356 18.83 15.92 14.91
C TRP A 356 19.00 16.65 13.57
N LEU A 357 17.91 17.00 12.88
CA LEU A 357 17.93 17.67 11.60
C LEU A 357 18.69 19.03 11.66
N ARG A 358 18.44 19.84 12.70
CA ARG A 358 19.19 21.11 12.87
C ARG A 358 20.69 20.89 12.95
N ARG A 359 21.16 19.86 13.67
CA ARG A 359 22.61 19.55 13.77
C ARG A 359 23.17 19.13 12.41
N GLU A 360 22.49 18.28 11.69
CA GLU A 360 22.96 17.77 10.38
C GLU A 360 23.00 18.89 9.33
N VAL A 361 22.00 19.75 9.31
CA VAL A 361 21.96 20.93 8.43
C VAL A 361 23.10 21.90 8.75
N ALA A 362 23.37 22.16 10.03
CA ALA A 362 24.49 23.01 10.44
C ALA A 362 25.87 22.42 10.05
N ALA A 363 26.00 21.08 10.10
CA ALA A 363 27.25 20.40 9.77
C ALA A 363 27.62 20.46 8.28
N VAL A 364 26.63 20.56 7.37
CA VAL A 364 26.87 20.66 5.92
C VAL A 364 26.81 22.10 5.38
N SER A 365 26.41 23.07 6.21
CA SER A 365 26.32 24.46 5.81
C SER A 365 27.65 25.18 6.15
N PRO A 366 28.24 25.97 5.24
CA PRO A 366 29.41 26.73 5.58
C PRO A 366 29.10 27.71 6.73
N PRO A 367 30.05 27.98 7.64
CA PRO A 367 29.84 28.95 8.72
C PRO A 367 29.44 30.30 8.13
N ALA A 368 28.42 30.91 8.72
CA ALA A 368 27.97 32.25 8.33
C ALA A 368 29.14 33.22 8.50
N GLY A 369 29.78 33.66 7.41
CA GLY A 369 30.88 34.64 7.46
C GLY A 369 32.05 34.40 6.51
N THR A 370 32.08 33.34 5.71
CA THR A 370 33.10 33.15 4.65
C THR A 370 32.47 33.27 3.28
N ALA A 371 31.96 34.44 2.96
CA ALA A 371 31.79 34.83 1.55
C ALA A 371 33.13 35.30 1.02
N PRO A 372 33.56 34.90 -0.20
CA PRO A 372 34.79 35.38 -0.82
C PRO A 372 34.76 36.87 -1.14
#